data_7ae504873f566dbbe48da0945777c1a2
#
_entry.id   7ae504873f566dbbe48da0945777c1a2
#
_cell.length_a   1.000
_cell.length_b   1.000
_cell.length_c   1.000
_cell.angle_alpha   90.00
_cell.angle_beta   90.00
_cell.angle_gamma   90.00
#
_symmetry.space_group_name_H-M   'P 1'
#
loop_
_entity.id
_entity.type
_entity.pdbx_description
1 polymer ?
#
loop_
_entity_poly.entity_id
_entity_poly.type
_entity_poly.pdbx_seq_one_letter_code
_entity_poly.pdbx_strand_id
1 'polypeptide(L)'
;DAHAAVYEMAGSLMKRQDLFDATKLSPKDVQRYGTHEFGRHMLLARNMLEAGVRFVKVTSYGWDTHGDNFHGHRSLMPRFDQAYAAIIEDLHERGMLDRVVVIAMSEFGRTPRINGHIGRDHWPEAWSLALAGCRMKRGTVVGKPNDLGTFVDGDAFDIGHMFHTWFAALGIDSTKVEYDNHGQPLPIAHDACSVVK
;
A
#
# COMPACT_ATOMS: atom_id res chain seq x y z
N ASP A 1 19.94 -20.92 -8.33
CA ASP A 1 18.98 -20.98 -9.44
C ASP A 1 17.67 -20.34 -8.98
N ALA A 2 17.18 -19.31 -9.70
CA ALA A 2 15.97 -18.57 -9.36
C ALA A 2 14.73 -19.47 -9.29
N HIS A 3 14.65 -20.48 -10.17
CA HIS A 3 13.57 -21.47 -10.14
C HIS A 3 13.55 -22.28 -8.84
N ALA A 4 14.70 -22.75 -8.36
CA ALA A 4 14.79 -23.49 -7.11
C ALA A 4 14.29 -22.64 -5.94
N ALA A 5 14.67 -21.37 -5.85
CA ALA A 5 14.22 -20.45 -4.82
C ALA A 5 12.69 -20.24 -4.84
N VAL A 6 12.08 -20.15 -6.03
CA VAL A 6 10.62 -20.04 -6.17
C VAL A 6 9.91 -21.31 -5.69
N TYR A 7 10.43 -22.51 -6.03
CA TYR A 7 9.87 -23.78 -5.56
C TYR A 7 10.01 -23.96 -4.04
N GLU A 8 11.15 -23.56 -3.47
CA GLU A 8 11.34 -23.60 -2.02
C GLU A 8 10.39 -22.63 -1.30
N MET A 9 10.18 -21.44 -1.85
CA MET A 9 9.22 -20.46 -1.33
C MET A 9 7.79 -21.01 -1.40
N ALA A 10 7.38 -21.57 -2.54
CA ALA A 10 6.06 -22.18 -2.71
C ALA A 10 5.87 -23.35 -1.73
N GLY A 11 6.87 -24.23 -1.59
CA GLY A 11 6.85 -25.32 -0.62
C GLY A 11 6.74 -24.84 0.84
N SER A 12 7.40 -23.74 1.15
CA SER A 12 7.32 -23.12 2.49
C SER A 12 5.93 -22.53 2.76
N LEU A 13 5.33 -21.88 1.77
CA LEU A 13 3.94 -21.38 1.87
C LEU A 13 2.93 -22.52 2.00
N MET A 14 3.11 -23.60 1.25
CA MET A 14 2.23 -24.78 1.36
C MET A 14 2.30 -25.43 2.75
N LYS A 15 3.43 -25.42 3.41
CA LYS A 15 3.58 -25.90 4.80
C LYS A 15 2.89 -24.99 5.83
N ARG A 16 2.55 -23.78 5.45
CA ARG A 16 1.94 -22.76 6.30
C ARG A 16 0.51 -22.43 5.85
N GLN A 17 -0.24 -23.46 5.40
CA GLN A 17 -1.66 -23.31 5.02
C GLN A 17 -2.53 -22.76 6.16
N ASP A 18 -2.12 -22.99 7.41
CA ASP A 18 -2.75 -22.44 8.60
C ASP A 18 -2.87 -20.92 8.60
N LEU A 19 -1.93 -20.21 7.95
CA LEU A 19 -1.96 -18.75 7.82
C LEU A 19 -3.12 -18.24 6.94
N PHE A 20 -3.61 -19.07 6.03
CA PHE A 20 -4.69 -18.75 5.09
C PHE A 20 -6.04 -19.25 5.54
N ASP A 21 -6.10 -19.98 6.65
CA ASP A 21 -7.34 -20.56 7.16
C ASP A 21 -8.21 -19.50 7.85
N ALA A 22 -9.15 -18.95 7.08
CA ALA A 22 -10.08 -17.95 7.57
C ALA A 22 -10.96 -18.42 8.73
N THR A 23 -11.09 -19.74 8.93
CA THR A 23 -11.89 -20.31 10.04
C THR A 23 -11.21 -20.16 11.40
N LYS A 24 -9.90 -19.93 11.40
CA LYS A 24 -9.08 -19.69 12.61
C LYS A 24 -9.00 -18.25 13.05
N LEU A 25 -9.60 -17.32 12.28
CA LEU A 25 -9.60 -15.91 12.63
C LEU A 25 -10.44 -15.68 13.90
N SER A 26 -9.89 -14.89 14.83
CA SER A 26 -10.61 -14.50 16.04
C SER A 26 -11.86 -13.69 15.68
N PRO A 27 -13.05 -14.03 16.20
CA PRO A 27 -14.26 -13.23 15.99
C PRO A 27 -14.09 -11.77 16.39
N LYS A 28 -13.32 -11.49 17.44
CA LYS A 28 -13.00 -10.13 17.90
C LYS A 28 -12.20 -9.38 16.85
N ASP A 29 -11.17 -10.02 16.28
CA ASP A 29 -10.35 -9.40 15.24
C ASP A 29 -11.15 -9.21 13.95
N VAL A 30 -11.97 -10.19 13.56
CA VAL A 30 -12.87 -10.05 12.41
C VAL A 30 -13.80 -8.85 12.57
N GLN A 31 -14.35 -8.65 13.76
CA GLN A 31 -15.20 -7.48 14.02
C GLN A 31 -14.41 -6.17 13.98
N ARG A 32 -13.17 -6.15 14.49
CA ARG A 32 -12.27 -4.98 14.47
C ARG A 32 -11.94 -4.55 13.05
N TYR A 33 -11.52 -5.50 12.21
CA TYR A 33 -11.12 -5.23 10.81
C TYR A 33 -12.31 -5.06 9.86
N GLY A 34 -13.49 -5.47 10.26
CA GLY A 34 -14.72 -5.48 9.47
C GLY A 34 -15.05 -6.87 8.92
N THR A 35 -16.34 -7.21 8.96
CA THR A 35 -16.85 -8.53 8.53
C THR A 35 -16.90 -8.69 6.99
N HIS A 36 -16.58 -7.65 6.24
CA HIS A 36 -16.49 -7.65 4.78
C HIS A 36 -15.17 -8.29 4.29
N GLU A 37 -15.12 -8.62 3.01
CA GLU A 37 -13.99 -9.32 2.39
C GLU A 37 -12.65 -8.59 2.58
N PHE A 38 -12.61 -7.29 2.30
CA PHE A 38 -11.40 -6.48 2.45
C PHE A 38 -10.88 -6.48 3.90
N GLY A 39 -11.77 -6.40 4.91
CA GLY A 39 -11.39 -6.48 6.32
C GLY A 39 -10.75 -7.84 6.67
N ARG A 40 -11.32 -8.94 6.16
CA ARG A 40 -10.73 -10.27 6.34
C ARG A 40 -9.36 -10.41 5.66
N HIS A 41 -9.19 -9.85 4.46
CA HIS A 41 -7.90 -9.85 3.78
C HIS A 41 -6.84 -9.03 4.54
N MET A 42 -7.21 -7.89 5.10
CA MET A 42 -6.30 -7.09 5.93
C MET A 42 -5.92 -7.79 7.23
N LEU A 43 -6.85 -8.51 7.85
CA LEU A 43 -6.56 -9.34 9.03
C LEU A 43 -5.63 -10.51 8.70
N LEU A 44 -5.82 -11.17 7.55
CA LEU A 44 -4.91 -12.21 7.07
C LEU A 44 -3.52 -11.62 6.80
N ALA A 45 -3.43 -10.44 6.20
CA ALA A 45 -2.16 -9.75 5.98
C ALA A 45 -1.42 -9.50 7.30
N ARG A 46 -2.11 -9.08 8.35
CA ARG A 46 -1.52 -8.92 9.69
C ARG A 46 -0.97 -10.26 10.22
N ASN A 47 -1.72 -11.35 10.11
CA ASN A 47 -1.27 -12.67 10.52
C ASN A 47 -0.01 -13.12 9.74
N MET A 48 0.03 -12.85 8.45
CA MET A 48 1.18 -13.18 7.60
C MET A 48 2.43 -12.38 8.03
N LEU A 49 2.29 -11.08 8.30
CA LEU A 49 3.37 -10.24 8.81
C LEU A 49 3.87 -10.73 10.16
N GLU A 50 2.96 -11.10 11.08
CA GLU A 50 3.30 -11.65 12.39
C GLU A 50 4.06 -13.00 12.26
N ALA A 51 3.71 -13.78 11.24
CA ALA A 51 4.39 -15.04 10.91
C ALA A 51 5.73 -14.84 10.17
N GLY A 52 6.17 -13.60 9.93
CA GLY A 52 7.45 -13.26 9.34
C GLY A 52 7.45 -13.13 7.81
N VAL A 53 6.28 -13.09 7.17
CA VAL A 53 6.20 -12.76 5.74
C VAL A 53 6.63 -11.30 5.56
N ARG A 54 7.61 -11.06 4.70
CA ARG A 54 8.26 -9.74 4.56
C ARG A 54 7.49 -8.75 3.73
N PHE A 55 6.70 -9.23 2.77
CA PHE A 55 5.93 -8.40 1.86
C PHE A 55 4.54 -9.01 1.65
N VAL A 56 3.50 -8.24 1.93
CA VAL A 56 2.11 -8.62 1.73
C VAL A 56 1.40 -7.52 0.97
N LYS A 57 0.73 -7.88 -0.13
CA LYS A 57 -0.11 -6.97 -0.90
C LYS A 57 -1.56 -7.37 -0.74
N VAL A 58 -2.40 -6.43 -0.33
CA VAL A 58 -3.86 -6.57 -0.31
C VAL A 58 -4.45 -5.65 -1.36
N THR A 59 -5.26 -6.19 -2.26
CA THR A 59 -5.92 -5.40 -3.31
C THR A 59 -7.36 -5.10 -2.91
N SER A 60 -7.73 -3.83 -2.99
CA SER A 60 -9.11 -3.36 -2.84
C SER A 60 -9.67 -3.02 -4.21
N TYR A 61 -10.84 -3.57 -4.53
CA TYR A 61 -11.48 -3.41 -5.84
C TYR A 61 -12.65 -2.45 -5.80
N GLY A 62 -13.12 -2.02 -6.98
CA GLY A 62 -14.32 -1.22 -7.16
C GLY A 62 -14.08 0.30 -7.14
N TRP A 63 -12.82 0.75 -7.11
CA TRP A 63 -12.47 2.17 -7.09
C TRP A 63 -12.51 2.86 -8.46
N ASP A 64 -12.67 2.08 -9.53
CA ASP A 64 -12.70 2.59 -10.90
C ASP A 64 -14.07 3.16 -11.26
N THR A 65 -14.43 4.28 -10.64
CA THR A 65 -15.75 4.89 -10.64
C THR A 65 -15.89 5.96 -11.72
N HIS A 66 -15.89 5.54 -12.99
CA HIS A 66 -16.18 6.40 -14.14
C HIS A 66 -17.64 6.87 -14.22
N GLY A 67 -18.52 6.27 -13.44
CA GLY A 67 -19.91 6.68 -13.24
C GLY A 67 -20.27 6.58 -11.76
N ASP A 68 -21.23 7.41 -11.33
CA ASP A 68 -21.74 7.41 -9.95
C ASP A 68 -20.66 7.35 -8.85
N ASN A 69 -19.60 8.14 -9.02
CA ASN A 69 -18.42 8.14 -8.17
C ASN A 69 -18.75 8.33 -6.69
N PHE A 70 -19.67 9.22 -6.37
CA PHE A 70 -20.02 9.54 -4.98
C PHE A 70 -20.68 8.38 -4.25
N HIS A 71 -21.60 7.66 -4.93
CA HIS A 71 -22.23 6.47 -4.37
C HIS A 71 -21.22 5.34 -4.20
N GLY A 72 -20.37 5.11 -5.21
CA GLY A 72 -19.29 4.12 -5.13
C GLY A 72 -18.39 4.36 -3.91
N HIS A 73 -17.91 5.58 -3.73
CA HIS A 73 -17.06 5.93 -2.60
C HIS A 73 -17.78 5.86 -1.25
N ARG A 74 -19.05 6.20 -1.16
CA ARG A 74 -19.85 6.02 0.08
C ARG A 74 -19.90 4.56 0.53
N SER A 75 -19.86 3.63 -0.41
CA SER A 75 -19.85 2.20 -0.11
C SER A 75 -18.46 1.67 0.23
N LEU A 76 -17.41 2.16 -0.46
CA LEU A 76 -16.04 1.65 -0.35
C LEU A 76 -15.27 2.26 0.83
N MET A 77 -15.37 3.58 1.02
CA MET A 77 -14.59 4.30 2.02
C MET A 77 -14.76 3.79 3.44
N PRO A 78 -15.98 3.53 3.95
CA PRO A 78 -16.12 3.02 5.31
C PRO A 78 -15.43 1.68 5.55
N ARG A 79 -15.46 0.81 4.54
CA ARG A 79 -14.80 -0.50 4.60
C ARG A 79 -13.28 -0.38 4.57
N PHE A 80 -12.78 0.52 3.74
CA PHE A 80 -11.35 0.81 3.66
C PHE A 80 -10.87 1.46 4.96
N ASP A 81 -11.54 2.48 5.42
CA ASP A 81 -11.19 3.24 6.62
C ASP A 81 -11.10 2.33 7.85
N GLN A 82 -12.13 1.52 8.09
CA GLN A 82 -12.16 0.57 9.20
C GLN A 82 -10.97 -0.39 9.16
N ALA A 83 -10.73 -1.03 8.02
CA ALA A 83 -9.69 -2.06 7.92
C ALA A 83 -8.28 -1.46 7.93
N TYR A 84 -8.09 -0.27 7.33
CA TYR A 84 -6.81 0.43 7.31
C TYR A 84 -6.44 0.98 8.68
N ALA A 85 -7.40 1.57 9.40
CA ALA A 85 -7.18 1.98 10.79
C ALA A 85 -6.86 0.78 11.68
N ALA A 86 -7.64 -0.30 11.54
CA ALA A 86 -7.47 -1.50 12.35
C ALA A 86 -6.08 -2.12 12.22
N ILE A 87 -5.51 -2.22 11.00
CA ILE A 87 -4.16 -2.80 10.83
C ILE A 87 -3.08 -1.90 11.46
N ILE A 88 -3.19 -0.58 11.32
CA ILE A 88 -2.22 0.35 11.91
C ILE A 88 -2.25 0.25 13.43
N GLU A 89 -3.43 0.27 14.03
CA GLU A 89 -3.60 0.15 15.48
C GLU A 89 -3.11 -1.21 15.99
N ASP A 90 -3.48 -2.30 15.32
CA ASP A 90 -3.11 -3.67 15.73
C ASP A 90 -1.60 -3.88 15.65
N LEU A 91 -0.94 -3.40 14.57
CA LEU A 91 0.52 -3.42 14.47
C LEU A 91 1.19 -2.57 15.54
N HIS A 92 0.59 -1.44 15.91
CA HIS A 92 1.09 -0.60 17.00
C HIS A 92 0.99 -1.31 18.35
N GLU A 93 -0.18 -1.86 18.69
CA GLU A 93 -0.42 -2.60 19.93
C GLU A 93 0.51 -3.80 20.09
N ARG A 94 0.88 -4.45 18.98
CA ARG A 94 1.82 -5.60 18.94
C ARG A 94 3.29 -5.19 18.91
N GLY A 95 3.61 -3.89 18.93
CA GLY A 95 4.99 -3.40 18.82
C GLY A 95 5.64 -3.69 17.47
N MET A 96 4.84 -3.92 16.43
CA MET A 96 5.32 -4.23 15.08
C MET A 96 5.42 -2.99 14.18
N LEU A 97 4.69 -1.92 14.47
CA LEU A 97 4.58 -0.76 13.61
C LEU A 97 5.94 -0.04 13.36
N ASP A 98 6.89 -0.17 14.29
CA ASP A 98 8.22 0.43 14.16
C ASP A 98 9.10 -0.26 13.08
N ARG A 99 8.70 -1.43 12.59
CA ARG A 99 9.42 -2.23 11.60
C ARG A 99 8.58 -2.66 10.40
N VAL A 100 7.37 -2.17 10.31
CA VAL A 100 6.45 -2.42 9.19
C VAL A 100 6.08 -1.09 8.56
N VAL A 101 6.23 -0.98 7.25
CA VAL A 101 5.66 0.12 6.47
C VAL A 101 4.30 -0.32 5.95
N VAL A 102 3.27 0.44 6.27
CA VAL A 102 1.91 0.25 5.75
C VAL A 102 1.66 1.32 4.70
N ILE A 103 1.39 0.90 3.47
CA ILE A 103 1.20 1.78 2.32
C ILE A 103 -0.22 1.60 1.78
N ALA A 104 -0.98 2.69 1.67
CA ALA A 104 -2.21 2.72 0.90
C ALA A 104 -2.02 3.63 -0.30
N MET A 105 -2.16 3.08 -1.50
CA MET A 105 -1.89 3.81 -2.74
C MET A 105 -2.77 3.32 -3.89
N SER A 106 -2.94 4.19 -4.86
CA SER A 106 -3.37 3.87 -6.23
C SER A 106 -2.24 4.25 -7.20
N GLU A 107 -2.35 3.85 -8.44
CA GLU A 107 -1.36 4.17 -9.49
C GLU A 107 -1.57 5.55 -10.12
N PHE A 108 -2.76 6.14 -9.94
CA PHE A 108 -3.12 7.49 -10.39
C PHE A 108 -4.28 8.03 -9.55
N GLY A 109 -4.57 9.32 -9.73
CA GLY A 109 -5.71 10.00 -9.12
C GLY A 109 -6.95 10.00 -10.02
N ARG A 110 -7.89 10.87 -9.68
CA ARG A 110 -9.13 11.07 -10.43
C ARG A 110 -9.29 12.52 -10.83
N THR A 111 -9.90 12.75 -12.01
CA THR A 111 -10.13 14.12 -12.52
C THR A 111 -10.85 14.98 -11.49
N PRO A 112 -10.41 16.25 -11.28
CA PRO A 112 -11.15 17.20 -10.47
C PRO A 112 -12.54 17.45 -11.03
N ARG A 113 -12.66 17.45 -12.36
CA ARG A 113 -13.92 17.59 -13.08
C ARG A 113 -14.73 16.30 -13.00
N ILE A 114 -16.02 16.44 -12.73
CA ILE A 114 -17.02 15.36 -12.81
C ILE A 114 -17.46 15.24 -14.27
N ASN A 115 -17.47 14.01 -14.81
CA ASN A 115 -17.90 13.71 -16.17
C ASN A 115 -19.43 13.61 -16.29
N GLY A 116 -19.93 13.39 -17.52
CA GLY A 116 -21.38 13.32 -17.79
C GLY A 116 -22.14 12.14 -17.16
N HIS A 117 -21.42 11.19 -16.57
CA HIS A 117 -21.98 10.03 -15.84
C HIS A 117 -21.89 10.18 -14.32
N ILE A 118 -21.69 11.39 -13.82
CA ILE A 118 -21.48 11.68 -12.40
C ILE A 118 -20.25 10.92 -11.85
N GLY A 119 -19.30 10.61 -12.72
CA GLY A 119 -18.06 9.88 -12.44
C GLY A 119 -16.83 10.78 -12.52
N ARG A 120 -15.67 10.18 -12.23
CA ARG A 120 -14.36 10.81 -12.40
C ARG A 120 -13.46 9.86 -13.18
N ASP A 121 -12.76 10.42 -14.17
CA ASP A 121 -11.84 9.65 -15.02
C ASP A 121 -10.43 9.60 -14.41
N HIS A 122 -9.53 8.82 -15.01
CA HIS A 122 -8.15 8.71 -14.55
C HIS A 122 -7.42 10.04 -14.70
N TRP A 123 -6.59 10.37 -13.70
CA TRP A 123 -5.82 11.61 -13.66
C TRP A 123 -4.43 11.38 -13.08
N PRO A 124 -3.37 11.33 -13.91
CA PRO A 124 -2.02 11.02 -13.45
C PRO A 124 -1.28 12.21 -12.83
N GLU A 125 -1.77 13.44 -13.04
CA GLU A 125 -1.05 14.67 -12.66
C GLU A 125 -1.09 14.96 -11.15
N ALA A 126 -2.05 14.39 -10.43
CA ALA A 126 -2.15 14.55 -8.98
C ALA A 126 -2.91 13.41 -8.34
N TRP A 127 -2.32 12.76 -7.35
CA TRP A 127 -3.00 11.81 -6.48
C TRP A 127 -2.37 11.78 -5.09
N SER A 128 -3.00 11.07 -4.17
CA SER A 128 -2.54 10.96 -2.80
C SER A 128 -2.28 9.50 -2.44
N LEU A 129 -1.34 9.31 -1.53
CA LEU A 129 -1.11 8.04 -0.87
C LEU A 129 -1.00 8.26 0.63
N ALA A 130 -1.18 7.21 1.43
CA ALA A 130 -1.01 7.25 2.86
C ALA A 130 0.06 6.26 3.30
N LEU A 131 0.91 6.71 4.23
CA LEU A 131 2.01 5.94 4.79
C LEU A 131 1.88 5.88 6.31
N ALA A 132 2.19 4.72 6.88
CA ALA A 132 2.32 4.57 8.32
C ALA A 132 3.44 3.59 8.67
N GLY A 133 4.01 3.73 9.86
CA GLY A 133 5.00 2.81 10.40
C GLY A 133 6.45 3.23 10.19
N CYS A 134 7.37 2.33 10.52
CA CYS A 134 8.83 2.51 10.43
C CYS A 134 9.33 3.86 10.98
N ARG A 135 8.70 4.35 12.06
CA ARG A 135 9.05 5.63 12.74
C ARG A 135 8.93 6.87 11.85
N MET A 136 8.18 6.78 10.74
CA MET A 136 7.88 7.97 9.94
C MET A 136 7.19 9.04 10.79
N LYS A 137 7.45 10.31 10.47
CA LYS A 137 6.89 11.45 11.21
C LYS A 137 5.36 11.45 11.08
N ARG A 138 4.68 11.34 12.20
CA ARG A 138 3.22 11.27 12.26
C ARG A 138 2.59 12.63 11.98
N GLY A 139 1.40 12.60 11.36
CA GLY A 139 0.61 13.81 11.09
C GLY A 139 1.26 14.76 10.08
N THR A 140 2.20 14.29 9.29
CA THR A 140 2.84 15.07 8.24
C THR A 140 2.05 14.93 6.94
N VAL A 141 1.83 16.05 6.26
CA VAL A 141 1.33 16.10 4.90
C VAL A 141 2.44 16.69 4.04
N VAL A 142 2.78 16.02 2.95
CA VAL A 142 3.82 16.43 2.00
C VAL A 142 3.18 16.62 0.63
N GLY A 143 3.53 17.73 -0.03
CA GLY A 143 2.90 18.13 -1.27
C GLY A 143 1.54 18.80 -1.08
N LYS A 144 1.15 19.59 -2.05
CA LYS A 144 -0.11 20.32 -2.08
C LYS A 144 -0.61 20.39 -3.52
N PRO A 145 -1.87 20.03 -3.81
CA PRO A 145 -2.44 20.31 -5.13
C PRO A 145 -2.67 21.83 -5.30
N ASN A 146 -2.70 22.28 -6.54
CA ASN A 146 -3.17 23.63 -6.85
C ASN A 146 -4.67 23.79 -6.51
N ASP A 147 -5.16 25.03 -6.52
CA ASP A 147 -6.55 25.34 -6.11
C ASP A 147 -7.63 24.63 -6.95
N LEU A 148 -7.29 24.21 -8.17
CA LEU A 148 -8.17 23.47 -9.06
C LEU A 148 -8.02 21.95 -8.90
N GLY A 149 -7.05 21.46 -8.13
CA GLY A 149 -6.77 20.04 -7.95
C GLY A 149 -6.25 19.33 -9.23
N THR A 150 -5.72 20.10 -10.20
CA THR A 150 -5.32 19.57 -11.50
C THR A 150 -3.89 19.05 -11.53
N PHE A 151 -3.00 19.59 -10.70
CA PHE A 151 -1.61 19.13 -10.54
C PHE A 151 -1.07 19.49 -9.17
N VAL A 152 0.09 18.94 -8.83
CA VAL A 152 0.79 19.24 -7.57
C VAL A 152 1.50 20.59 -7.72
N ASP A 153 1.28 21.48 -6.76
CA ASP A 153 1.93 22.80 -6.67
C ASP A 153 3.20 22.70 -5.82
N GLY A 154 4.29 23.30 -6.30
CA GLY A 154 5.59 23.22 -5.63
C GLY A 154 6.31 21.89 -5.82
N ASP A 155 6.79 21.29 -4.72
CA ASP A 155 7.56 20.03 -4.76
C ASP A 155 6.64 18.85 -5.10
N ALA A 156 6.66 18.41 -6.34
CA ALA A 156 5.97 17.23 -6.81
C ALA A 156 6.86 15.99 -6.59
N PHE A 157 6.28 14.95 -6.03
CA PHE A 157 6.95 13.68 -5.83
C PHE A 157 6.26 12.59 -6.65
N ASP A 158 7.03 11.87 -7.43
CA ASP A 158 6.55 10.73 -8.20
C ASP A 158 6.80 9.40 -7.47
N ILE A 159 6.45 8.30 -8.10
CA ILE A 159 6.61 6.96 -7.54
C ILE A 159 8.09 6.61 -7.28
N GLY A 160 9.03 7.17 -8.04
CA GLY A 160 10.46 6.95 -7.82
C GLY A 160 10.89 7.51 -6.46
N HIS A 161 10.45 8.71 -6.09
CA HIS A 161 10.67 9.29 -4.75
C HIS A 161 10.06 8.42 -3.65
N MET A 162 8.89 7.82 -3.91
CA MET A 162 8.23 6.93 -2.95
C MET A 162 9.05 5.67 -2.72
N PHE A 163 9.60 5.03 -3.77
CA PHE A 163 10.47 3.86 -3.60
C PHE A 163 11.70 4.19 -2.75
N HIS A 164 12.38 5.30 -3.00
CA HIS A 164 13.49 5.74 -2.14
C HIS A 164 13.06 5.93 -0.69
N THR A 165 11.89 6.53 -0.47
CA THR A 165 11.35 6.78 0.86
C THR A 165 11.01 5.47 1.59
N TRP A 166 10.36 4.52 0.91
CA TRP A 166 10.02 3.23 1.50
C TRP A 166 11.26 2.40 1.82
N PHE A 167 12.24 2.36 0.91
CA PHE A 167 13.49 1.64 1.16
C PHE A 167 14.27 2.26 2.32
N ALA A 168 14.37 3.59 2.38
CA ALA A 168 15.01 4.27 3.49
C ALA A 168 14.33 3.97 4.84
N ALA A 169 12.99 3.97 4.88
CA ALA A 169 12.22 3.62 6.06
C ALA A 169 12.48 2.17 6.53
N LEU A 170 12.75 1.26 5.60
CA LEU A 170 13.07 -0.14 5.85
C LEU A 170 14.58 -0.38 6.10
N GLY A 171 15.41 0.67 6.05
CA GLY A 171 16.87 0.55 6.20
C GLY A 171 17.56 -0.08 4.99
N ILE A 172 16.92 -0.06 3.83
CA ILE A 172 17.48 -0.55 2.57
C ILE A 172 18.14 0.62 1.85
N ASP A 173 19.37 0.43 1.41
CA ASP A 173 20.09 1.39 0.59
C ASP A 173 19.51 1.39 -0.83
N SER A 174 18.71 2.40 -1.14
CA SER A 174 18.01 2.54 -2.41
C SER A 174 18.89 3.00 -3.57
N THR A 175 20.16 3.35 -3.31
CA THR A 175 21.13 3.73 -4.34
C THR A 175 21.87 2.54 -4.93
N LYS A 176 21.68 1.34 -4.37
CA LYS A 176 22.27 0.12 -4.89
C LYS A 176 21.78 -0.17 -6.30
N VAL A 177 22.70 -0.71 -7.08
CA VAL A 177 22.44 -1.18 -8.43
C VAL A 177 22.49 -2.70 -8.42
N GLU A 178 21.44 -3.31 -8.89
CA GLU A 178 21.40 -4.74 -9.21
C GLU A 178 21.69 -4.95 -10.70
N TYR A 179 21.89 -6.18 -11.10
CA TYR A 179 22.15 -6.50 -12.49
C TYR A 179 21.12 -7.48 -13.01
N ASP A 180 20.64 -7.25 -14.21
CA ASP A 180 19.78 -8.20 -14.89
C ASP A 180 20.55 -9.45 -15.32
N ASN A 181 19.86 -10.41 -15.95
CA ASN A 181 20.48 -11.66 -16.42
C ASN A 181 21.42 -11.47 -17.63
N HIS A 182 21.48 -10.27 -18.20
CA HIS A 182 22.40 -9.89 -19.29
C HIS A 182 23.54 -9.00 -18.81
N GLY A 183 23.64 -8.74 -17.49
CA GLY A 183 24.67 -7.90 -16.88
C GLY A 183 24.43 -6.40 -17.02
N GLN A 184 23.21 -5.98 -17.37
CA GLN A 184 22.85 -4.56 -17.41
C GLN A 184 22.58 -4.05 -16.00
N PRO A 185 23.10 -2.85 -15.63
CA PRO A 185 22.84 -2.26 -14.34
C PRO A 185 21.36 -1.84 -14.24
N LEU A 186 20.70 -2.26 -13.15
CA LEU A 186 19.34 -1.90 -12.81
C LEU A 186 19.33 -1.27 -11.43
N PRO A 187 19.06 0.03 -11.29
CA PRO A 187 18.88 0.64 -10.00
C PRO A 187 17.61 0.08 -9.34
N ILE A 188 17.66 -0.21 -8.05
CA ILE A 188 16.50 -0.71 -7.29
C ILE A 188 15.45 0.38 -7.04
N ALA A 189 15.82 1.65 -7.18
CA ALA A 189 14.93 2.80 -7.26
C ALA A 189 15.46 3.78 -8.31
N HIS A 190 14.59 4.60 -8.87
CA HIS A 190 14.95 5.51 -9.97
C HIS A 190 16.02 6.50 -9.54
N ASP A 191 17.16 6.51 -10.23
CA ASP A 191 18.38 7.25 -9.87
C ASP A 191 18.26 8.78 -9.91
N ALA A 192 17.28 9.31 -10.66
CA ALA A 192 16.95 10.74 -10.69
C ALA A 192 16.09 11.22 -9.51
N CYS A 193 15.67 10.30 -8.63
CA CYS A 193 14.80 10.58 -7.49
C CYS A 193 15.56 10.48 -6.15
N SER A 194 14.94 10.94 -5.09
CA SER A 194 15.50 10.89 -3.74
C SER A 194 14.42 10.70 -2.69
N VAL A 195 14.84 10.43 -1.45
CA VAL A 195 13.94 10.32 -0.29
C VAL A 195 13.17 11.61 -0.07
N VAL A 196 11.87 11.51 0.14
CA VAL A 196 11.01 12.62 0.58
C VAL A 196 11.32 12.93 2.04
N LYS A 197 11.60 14.19 2.36
CA LYS A 197 12.01 14.66 3.70
C LYS A 197 10.85 15.25 4.49
#